data_b2f16f2c881b665b4b7db8902cd9d3ba
#
_entry.id   b2f16f2c881b665b4b7db8902cd9d3ba
#
_cell.length_a   1.000
_cell.length_b   1.000
_cell.length_c   1.000
_cell.angle_alpha   90.00
_cell.angle_beta   90.00
_cell.angle_gamma   90.00
#
_symmetry.space_group_name_H-M   'P 1'
#
loop_
_entity.id
_entity.type
_entity.pdbx_description
1 polymer ?
#
loop_
_entity_poly.entity_id
_entity_poly.type
_entity_poly.pdbx_seq_one_letter_code
_entity_poly.pdbx_strand_id
1 'polypeptide(L)'
;MKSMKCDRCENHAAYTRKYSGEKLCSQCFSKSIVKKTAKTISKYKMIKHNELVAVAVSGGKDSLALLKVIHEMSLTHSFKIKVITIDEGIPGYRNEALEIVKKVCSVSSKLCPVAIKSAPISFAA
;
A
#
# COMPACT_ATOMS: atom_id res chain seq x y z
N MET A 1 -6.14 1.21 -35.07
CA MET A 1 -5.35 1.63 -33.88
C MET A 1 -4.39 0.50 -33.54
N LYS A 2 -3.11 0.79 -33.51
CA LYS A 2 -2.12 -0.19 -33.03
C LYS A 2 -2.34 -0.36 -31.53
N SER A 3 -2.79 -1.55 -31.11
CA SER A 3 -2.85 -1.88 -29.70
C SER A 3 -1.43 -1.79 -29.13
N MET A 4 -1.23 -0.90 -28.17
CA MET A 4 0.06 -0.78 -27.50
C MET A 4 0.28 -2.01 -26.63
N LYS A 5 1.26 -2.83 -26.99
CA LYS A 5 1.66 -3.99 -26.17
C LYS A 5 2.54 -3.54 -25.01
N CYS A 6 2.44 -4.28 -23.93
CA CYS A 6 3.34 -4.13 -22.79
C CYS A 6 4.76 -4.56 -23.16
N ASP A 7 5.77 -3.78 -22.78
CA ASP A 7 7.17 -4.10 -23.10
C ASP A 7 7.72 -5.29 -22.28
N ARG A 8 7.00 -5.75 -21.27
CA ARG A 8 7.41 -6.85 -20.38
C ARG A 8 6.59 -8.13 -20.51
N CYS A 9 5.42 -8.06 -21.15
CA CYS A 9 4.56 -9.23 -21.38
C CYS A 9 3.66 -9.02 -22.59
N GLU A 10 2.88 -10.03 -22.95
CA GLU A 10 1.99 -10.01 -24.13
C GLU A 10 0.68 -9.22 -23.93
N ASN A 11 0.42 -8.72 -22.73
CA ASN A 11 -0.81 -8.00 -22.41
C ASN A 11 -0.84 -6.60 -23.02
N HIS A 12 -2.04 -6.03 -23.12
CA HIS A 12 -2.21 -4.66 -23.56
C HIS A 12 -1.63 -3.67 -22.54
N ALA A 13 -0.87 -2.67 -23.01
CA ALA A 13 -0.30 -1.63 -22.15
C ALA A 13 -1.40 -0.67 -21.67
N ALA A 14 -1.44 -0.40 -20.39
CA ALA A 14 -2.35 0.55 -19.76
C ALA A 14 -1.68 1.90 -19.42
N TYR A 15 -0.35 1.93 -19.35
CA TYR A 15 0.41 3.08 -18.93
C TYR A 15 1.74 3.21 -19.66
N THR A 16 2.10 4.44 -20.00
CA THR A 16 3.42 4.75 -20.57
C THR A 16 4.19 5.67 -19.60
N ARG A 17 5.37 5.23 -19.20
CA ARG A 17 6.25 6.03 -18.36
C ARG A 17 6.84 7.21 -19.12
N LYS A 18 6.53 8.41 -18.71
CA LYS A 18 6.98 9.63 -19.40
C LYS A 18 8.50 9.77 -19.49
N TYR A 19 9.23 9.36 -18.45
CA TYR A 19 10.70 9.52 -18.40
C TYR A 19 11.48 8.44 -19.16
N SER A 20 10.92 7.26 -19.38
CA SER A 20 11.59 6.15 -20.06
C SER A 20 10.92 5.72 -21.37
N GLY A 21 9.68 6.15 -21.60
CA GLY A 21 8.87 5.68 -22.72
C GLY A 21 8.37 4.25 -22.58
N GLU A 22 8.69 3.57 -21.48
CA GLU A 22 8.31 2.18 -21.24
C GLU A 22 6.79 2.01 -21.15
N LYS A 23 6.23 1.10 -21.90
CA LYS A 23 4.80 0.79 -21.92
C LYS A 23 4.52 -0.43 -21.06
N LEU A 24 3.64 -0.31 -20.09
CA LEU A 24 3.36 -1.36 -19.13
C LEU A 24 1.86 -1.63 -19.00
N CYS A 25 1.48 -2.91 -18.91
CA CYS A 25 0.16 -3.29 -18.42
C CYS A 25 0.04 -3.03 -16.92
N SER A 26 -1.18 -3.07 -16.39
CA SER A 26 -1.45 -2.80 -14.97
C SER A 26 -0.66 -3.73 -14.02
N GLN A 27 -0.56 -5.01 -14.38
CA GLN A 27 0.19 -6.00 -13.58
C GLN A 27 1.69 -5.74 -13.58
N CYS A 28 2.29 -5.51 -14.76
CA CYS A 28 3.72 -5.21 -14.87
C CYS A 28 4.08 -3.87 -14.22
N PHE A 29 3.19 -2.89 -14.31
CA PHE A 29 3.33 -1.61 -13.60
C PHE A 29 3.37 -1.81 -12.08
N SER A 30 2.39 -2.52 -11.52
CA SER A 30 2.33 -2.81 -10.08
C SER A 30 3.57 -3.57 -9.60
N LYS A 31 3.99 -4.61 -10.30
CA LYS A 31 5.23 -5.35 -10.00
C LYS A 31 6.46 -4.46 -10.04
N SER A 32 6.52 -3.52 -10.98
CA SER A 32 7.65 -2.59 -11.07
C SER A 32 7.72 -1.62 -9.89
N ILE A 33 6.57 -1.18 -9.36
CA ILE A 33 6.51 -0.33 -8.17
C ILE A 33 7.00 -1.10 -6.94
N VAL A 34 6.54 -2.32 -6.74
CA VAL A 34 7.00 -3.19 -5.64
C VAL A 34 8.52 -3.39 -5.73
N LYS A 35 9.05 -3.70 -6.91
CA LYS A 35 10.48 -3.93 -7.13
C LYS A 35 11.32 -2.68 -6.85
N LYS A 36 10.88 -1.50 -7.29
CA LYS A 36 11.55 -0.23 -7.01
C LYS A 36 11.54 0.10 -5.52
N THR A 37 10.42 -0.11 -4.86
CA THR A 37 10.28 0.11 -3.41
C THR A 37 11.20 -0.83 -2.65
N ALA A 38 11.23 -2.11 -2.99
CA ALA A 38 12.11 -3.09 -2.37
C ALA A 38 13.59 -2.71 -2.52
N LYS A 39 13.98 -2.27 -3.71
CA LYS A 39 15.35 -1.80 -3.98
C LYS A 39 15.74 -0.60 -3.12
N THR A 40 14.84 0.36 -2.96
CA THR A 40 15.06 1.56 -2.13
C THR A 40 15.16 1.19 -0.65
N ILE A 41 14.25 0.37 -0.15
CA ILE A 41 14.25 -0.10 1.25
C ILE A 41 15.52 -0.86 1.57
N SER A 42 15.97 -1.72 0.66
CA SER A 42 17.23 -2.47 0.79
C SER A 42 18.46 -1.55 0.77
N LYS A 43 18.50 -0.61 -0.18
CA LYS A 43 19.61 0.35 -0.31
C LYS A 43 19.84 1.16 0.96
N TYR A 44 18.77 1.62 1.58
CA TYR A 44 18.84 2.44 2.80
C TYR A 44 18.66 1.64 4.09
N LYS A 45 18.57 0.31 4.01
CA LYS A 45 18.40 -0.59 5.16
C LYS A 45 17.23 -0.17 6.07
N MET A 46 16.11 0.20 5.47
CA MET A 46 14.95 0.77 6.17
C MET A 46 14.18 -0.26 7.00
N ILE A 47 14.18 -1.52 6.59
CA ILE A 47 13.50 -2.62 7.29
C ILE A 47 14.53 -3.73 7.51
N LYS A 48 14.61 -4.22 8.76
CA LYS A 48 15.50 -5.30 9.16
C LYS A 48 14.81 -6.66 9.04
N HIS A 49 15.62 -7.71 9.00
CA HIS A 49 15.14 -9.09 9.01
C HIS A 49 14.32 -9.38 10.29
N ASN A 50 13.18 -10.04 10.15
CA ASN A 50 12.24 -10.37 11.23
C ASN A 50 11.66 -9.16 12.00
N GLU A 51 11.74 -7.96 11.46
CA GLU A 51 11.18 -6.77 12.07
C GLU A 51 9.64 -6.73 11.94
N LEU A 52 8.99 -6.11 12.89
CA LEU A 52 7.57 -5.80 12.83
C LEU A 52 7.38 -4.36 12.32
N VAL A 53 6.79 -4.23 11.14
CA VAL A 53 6.56 -2.94 10.48
C VAL A 53 5.11 -2.51 10.69
N ALA A 54 4.91 -1.37 11.30
CA ALA A 54 3.59 -0.75 11.41
C ALA A 54 3.30 0.11 10.18
N VAL A 55 2.18 -0.16 9.51
CA VAL A 55 1.71 0.63 8.38
C VAL A 55 0.48 1.43 8.80
N ALA A 56 0.60 2.74 8.85
CA ALA A 56 -0.51 3.63 9.16
C ALA A 56 -1.39 3.82 7.92
N VAL A 57 -2.67 3.49 8.05
CA VAL A 57 -3.63 3.51 6.95
C VAL A 57 -4.81 4.40 7.30
N SER A 58 -5.01 5.47 6.53
CA SER A 58 -6.13 6.40 6.70
C SER A 58 -7.42 5.98 5.98
N GLY A 59 -7.32 5.04 5.04
CA GLY A 59 -8.41 4.67 4.12
C GLY A 59 -8.36 5.40 2.78
N GLY A 60 -7.47 6.38 2.61
CA GLY A 60 -7.22 7.04 1.33
C GLY A 60 -6.42 6.17 0.36
N LYS A 61 -6.48 6.51 -0.92
CA LYS A 61 -5.83 5.75 -2.00
C LYS A 61 -4.33 5.56 -1.81
N ASP A 62 -3.62 6.56 -1.31
CA ASP A 62 -2.16 6.53 -1.17
C ASP A 62 -1.73 5.60 -0.03
N SER A 63 -2.41 5.65 1.10
CA SER A 63 -2.15 4.76 2.24
C SER A 63 -2.50 3.30 1.92
N LEU A 64 -3.56 3.08 1.15
CA LEU A 64 -3.93 1.73 0.68
C LEU A 64 -2.94 1.19 -0.35
N ALA A 65 -2.44 2.05 -1.25
CA ALA A 65 -1.39 1.67 -2.20
C ALA A 65 -0.09 1.30 -1.48
N LEU A 66 0.31 2.08 -0.47
CA LEU A 66 1.46 1.76 0.38
C LEU A 66 1.28 0.41 1.08
N LEU A 67 0.12 0.17 1.69
CA LEU A 67 -0.19 -1.10 2.34
C LEU A 67 -0.06 -2.28 1.38
N LYS A 68 -0.60 -2.15 0.17
CA LYS A 68 -0.50 -3.19 -0.86
C LYS A 68 0.95 -3.50 -1.23
N VAL A 69 1.76 -2.47 -1.47
CA VAL A 69 3.19 -2.63 -1.82
C VAL A 69 3.95 -3.31 -0.69
N ILE A 70 3.80 -2.84 0.54
CA ILE A 70 4.50 -3.40 1.71
C ILE A 70 4.02 -4.83 1.99
N HIS A 71 2.73 -5.12 1.82
CA HIS A 71 2.20 -6.48 1.96
C HIS A 71 2.81 -7.44 0.92
N GLU A 72 2.85 -7.05 -0.34
CA GLU A 72 3.48 -7.86 -1.39
C GLU A 72 4.96 -8.14 -1.10
N MET A 73 5.67 -7.14 -0.59
CA MET A 73 7.07 -7.32 -0.16
C MET A 73 7.20 -8.30 0.99
N SER A 74 6.27 -8.27 1.97
CA SER A 74 6.31 -9.17 3.12
C SER A 74 6.13 -10.64 2.77
N LEU A 75 5.56 -10.94 1.60
CA LEU A 75 5.41 -12.32 1.11
C LEU A 75 6.74 -12.94 0.67
N THR A 76 7.70 -12.12 0.27
CA THR A 76 9.01 -12.54 -0.23
C THR A 76 10.17 -12.18 0.68
N HIS A 77 9.97 -11.25 1.61
CA HIS A 77 10.97 -10.78 2.57
C HIS A 77 10.55 -11.13 4.00
N SER A 78 11.52 -11.38 4.85
CA SER A 78 11.28 -11.82 6.23
C SER A 78 10.99 -10.65 7.16
N PHE A 79 9.80 -10.07 7.08
CA PHE A 79 9.28 -9.12 8.06
C PHE A 79 7.77 -9.29 8.22
N LYS A 80 7.25 -8.79 9.33
CA LYS A 80 5.83 -8.85 9.66
C LYS A 80 5.20 -7.46 9.54
N ILE A 81 3.92 -7.42 9.21
CA ILE A 81 3.17 -6.16 9.09
C ILE A 81 2.10 -6.09 10.15
N LYS A 82 1.95 -4.91 10.74
CA LYS A 82 0.80 -4.54 11.55
C LYS A 82 0.14 -3.30 10.95
N VAL A 83 -1.12 -3.40 10.62
CA VAL A 83 -1.90 -2.27 10.09
C VAL A 83 -2.46 -1.46 11.24
N ILE A 84 -2.22 -0.17 11.24
CA ILE A 84 -2.72 0.77 12.25
C ILE A 84 -3.61 1.79 11.56
N THR A 85 -4.81 1.99 12.07
CA THR A 85 -5.69 3.07 11.65
C THR A 85 -6.13 3.87 12.86
N ILE A 86 -6.19 5.19 12.74
CA ILE A 86 -6.58 6.09 13.81
C ILE A 86 -8.03 6.54 13.55
N ASP A 87 -8.88 6.31 14.53
CA ASP A 87 -10.24 6.85 14.53
C ASP A 87 -10.24 8.19 15.26
N GLU A 88 -10.36 9.27 14.50
CA GLU A 88 -10.35 10.65 15.01
C GLU A 88 -11.71 11.07 15.58
N GLY A 89 -12.73 10.23 15.46
CA GLY A 89 -14.08 10.53 15.94
C GLY A 89 -14.83 11.57 15.12
N ILE A 90 -14.42 11.84 13.88
CA ILE A 90 -15.11 12.77 12.96
C ILE A 90 -16.36 12.09 12.41
N PRO A 91 -17.59 12.61 12.68
CA PRO A 91 -18.82 11.99 12.22
C PRO A 91 -18.92 11.93 10.69
N GLY A 92 -19.39 10.79 10.14
CA GLY A 92 -19.72 10.60 8.73
C GLY A 92 -18.56 10.13 7.87
N TYR A 93 -17.47 10.83 7.84
CA TYR A 93 -16.31 10.55 6.98
C TYR A 93 -15.49 9.33 7.45
N ARG A 94 -15.35 9.20 8.75
CA ARG A 94 -14.44 8.20 9.34
C ARG A 94 -14.95 6.76 9.25
N ASN A 95 -16.26 6.57 9.34
CA ASN A 95 -16.87 5.24 9.27
C ASN A 95 -16.62 4.58 7.92
N GLU A 96 -16.74 5.32 6.81
CA GLU A 96 -16.43 4.81 5.47
C GLU A 96 -14.96 4.42 5.34
N ALA A 97 -14.04 5.25 5.83
CA ALA A 97 -12.61 4.96 5.80
C ALA A 97 -12.25 3.69 6.58
N LEU A 98 -12.81 3.51 7.77
CA LEU A 98 -12.62 2.30 8.59
C LEU A 98 -13.18 1.05 7.91
N GLU A 99 -14.34 1.14 7.27
CA GLU A 99 -14.94 0.05 6.51
C GLU A 99 -14.04 -0.38 5.34
N ILE A 100 -13.48 0.59 4.61
CA ILE A 100 -12.55 0.33 3.50
C ILE A 100 -11.29 -0.38 4.02
N VAL A 101 -10.70 0.09 5.12
CA VAL A 101 -9.52 -0.54 5.73
C VAL A 101 -9.82 -1.97 6.15
N LYS A 102 -10.93 -2.23 6.83
CA LYS A 102 -11.37 -3.58 7.21
C LYS A 102 -11.53 -4.48 5.99
N LYS A 103 -12.15 -3.98 4.94
CA LYS A 103 -12.40 -4.71 3.69
C LYS A 103 -11.11 -5.09 2.98
N VAL A 104 -10.16 -4.17 2.89
CA VAL A 104 -8.84 -4.43 2.29
C VAL A 104 -8.03 -5.41 3.14
N CYS A 105 -8.07 -5.29 4.46
CA CYS A 105 -7.33 -6.18 5.36
C CYS A 105 -7.94 -7.59 5.45
N SER A 106 -9.22 -7.76 5.14
CA SER A 106 -9.89 -9.08 5.14
C SER A 106 -9.36 -10.03 4.05
N VAL A 107 -8.71 -9.51 3.02
CA VAL A 107 -8.13 -10.29 1.91
C VAL A 107 -6.96 -11.16 2.37
N SER A 108 -6.31 -10.82 3.46
CA SER A 108 -5.21 -11.61 4.02
C SER A 108 -5.33 -11.72 5.53
N SER A 109 -5.35 -12.95 6.05
CA SER A 109 -5.35 -13.23 7.50
C SER A 109 -4.12 -12.68 8.24
N LYS A 110 -3.06 -12.33 7.51
CA LYS A 110 -1.85 -11.72 8.06
C LYS A 110 -1.99 -10.21 8.32
N LEU A 111 -3.03 -9.59 7.77
CA LEU A 111 -3.31 -8.17 7.90
C LEU A 111 -4.47 -7.97 8.90
N CYS A 112 -4.19 -8.06 10.18
CA CYS A 112 -5.19 -7.73 11.20
C CYS A 112 -5.06 -6.25 11.56
N PRO A 113 -6.05 -5.39 11.21
CA PRO A 113 -5.98 -3.98 11.53
C PRO A 113 -6.20 -3.74 13.02
N VAL A 114 -5.37 -2.91 13.62
CA VAL A 114 -5.59 -2.38 14.96
C VAL A 114 -6.16 -0.98 14.83
N ALA A 115 -7.42 -0.81 15.20
CA ALA A 115 -8.02 0.51 15.28
C ALA A 115 -7.60 1.17 16.61
N ILE A 116 -6.91 2.29 16.52
CA ILE A 116 -6.63 3.14 17.68
C ILE A 116 -7.66 4.26 17.66
N LYS A 117 -8.58 4.23 18.64
CA LYS A 117 -9.46 5.36 18.91
C LYS A 117 -8.63 6.45 19.58
N SER A 118 -8.44 7.57 18.92
CA SER A 118 -7.92 8.75 19.59
C SER A 118 -8.98 9.26 20.56
N ALA A 119 -8.60 9.59 21.77
CA ALA A 119 -9.42 10.46 22.60
C ALA A 119 -9.65 11.78 21.83
N PRO A 120 -10.84 12.41 21.93
CA PRO A 120 -11.06 13.68 21.29
C PRO A 120 -9.96 14.65 21.73
N ILE A 121 -9.22 15.18 20.75
CA ILE A 121 -8.23 16.22 21.03
C ILE A 121 -9.05 17.45 21.42
N SER A 122 -9.23 17.63 22.72
CA SER A 122 -9.71 18.91 23.21
C SER A 122 -8.58 19.91 23.02
N PHE A 123 -8.69 20.72 21.98
CA PHE A 123 -7.92 21.95 21.96
C PHE A 123 -8.42 22.80 23.13
N ALA A 124 -7.78 22.69 24.26
CA ALA A 124 -7.97 23.67 25.33
C ALA A 124 -7.53 25.03 24.77
N ALA A 125 -8.51 25.91 24.63
CA ALA A 125 -8.27 27.28 24.23
C ALA A 125 -7.37 28.00 25.26
#